data_926b46984449de60d413ec1e9dbd56e6
#
_entry.id   926b46984449de60d413ec1e9dbd56e6
#
_cell.length_a   1.000
_cell.length_b   1.000
_cell.length_c   1.000
_cell.angle_alpha   90.00
_cell.angle_beta   90.00
_cell.angle_gamma   90.00
#
_symmetry.space_group_name_H-M   'P 1'
#
loop_
_entity.id
_entity.type
_entity.pdbx_description
1 polymer ?
#
loop_
_entity_poly.entity_id
_entity_poly.type
_entity_poly.pdbx_seq_one_letter_code
_entity_poly.pdbx_strand_id
1 'polypeptide(L)'
;MRDFKRTARGEKIVFQLHTDSSFSRVLLNQALEGRYDMVFTSLPGDPFCMESFSFAQPPFIAAVSPDHPLAGKDEISLCETLSFPHIFLSRKSGLRAFTDHLFYQIGTFPSISYETEEDFVAAGLASAGFGIAILPDHPFLHTMDLKLLTLTDPDPKRTAYLSLAKEIKRSKAAEYFYEFCRERLA
;
A
#
# COMPACT_ATOMS: atom_id res chain seq x y z
N MET A 1 -5.81 -7.97 12.89
CA MET A 1 -7.21 -8.46 13.04
C MET A 1 -7.30 -9.89 13.59
N ARG A 2 -6.62 -10.89 13.00
CA ARG A 2 -6.67 -12.29 13.48
C ARG A 2 -6.37 -12.40 14.99
N ASP A 3 -5.28 -11.81 15.45
CA ASP A 3 -4.86 -11.90 16.84
C ASP A 3 -5.80 -11.14 17.78
N PHE A 4 -6.36 -10.02 17.34
CA PHE A 4 -7.41 -9.32 18.08
C PHE A 4 -8.67 -10.18 18.25
N LYS A 5 -9.10 -10.87 17.20
CA LYS A 5 -10.26 -11.79 17.26
C LYS A 5 -10.08 -12.97 18.23
N ARG A 6 -8.83 -13.28 18.59
CA ARG A 6 -8.51 -14.31 19.61
C ARG A 6 -8.57 -13.78 21.04
N THR A 7 -8.73 -12.49 21.24
CA THR A 7 -8.93 -11.90 22.59
C THR A 7 -10.39 -12.01 23.01
N ALA A 8 -10.65 -12.10 24.31
CA ALA A 8 -12.00 -12.16 24.87
C ALA A 8 -12.88 -10.94 24.46
N ARG A 9 -12.25 -9.77 24.23
CA ARG A 9 -12.96 -8.57 23.74
C ARG A 9 -13.19 -8.62 22.22
N GLY A 10 -12.22 -9.11 21.47
CA GLY A 10 -12.25 -9.15 20.00
C GLY A 10 -13.17 -10.23 19.43
N GLU A 11 -13.40 -11.32 20.15
CA GLU A 11 -14.21 -12.45 19.69
C GLU A 11 -15.60 -12.03 19.21
N LYS A 12 -16.25 -11.14 19.95
CA LYS A 12 -17.64 -10.68 19.68
C LYS A 12 -17.72 -9.46 18.74
N ILE A 13 -16.59 -8.87 18.38
CA ILE A 13 -16.57 -7.67 17.52
C ILE A 13 -16.65 -8.08 16.06
N VAL A 14 -17.61 -7.50 15.34
CA VAL A 14 -17.74 -7.66 13.88
C VAL A 14 -17.10 -6.47 13.20
N PHE A 15 -16.24 -6.73 12.20
CA PHE A 15 -15.62 -5.71 11.37
C PHE A 15 -16.38 -5.56 10.06
N GLN A 16 -16.67 -4.32 9.69
CA GLN A 16 -17.07 -3.97 8.34
C GLN A 16 -15.84 -3.36 7.65
N LEU A 17 -15.32 -4.05 6.65
CA LEU A 17 -14.16 -3.61 5.90
C LEU A 17 -14.63 -2.99 4.58
N HIS A 18 -14.19 -1.77 4.35
CA HIS A 18 -14.36 -1.08 3.09
C HIS A 18 -12.99 -0.93 2.43
N THR A 19 -12.87 -1.39 1.20
CA THR A 19 -11.68 -1.18 0.37
C THR A 19 -11.98 -0.05 -0.60
N ASP A 20 -11.12 0.95 -0.61
CA ASP A 20 -11.23 2.10 -1.48
C ASP A 20 -9.82 2.49 -1.93
N SER A 21 -9.60 2.56 -3.22
CA SER A 21 -8.32 3.00 -3.81
C SER A 21 -8.13 4.52 -3.79
N SER A 22 -9.05 5.26 -3.17
CA SER A 22 -9.02 6.71 -3.04
C SER A 22 -7.74 7.23 -2.37
N PHE A 23 -7.43 8.49 -2.63
CA PHE A 23 -6.32 9.16 -1.97
C PHE A 23 -6.52 9.22 -0.45
N SER A 24 -5.42 9.09 0.30
CA SER A 24 -5.41 9.16 1.78
C SER A 24 -6.21 10.34 2.34
N ARG A 25 -6.15 11.51 1.70
CA ARG A 25 -6.90 12.70 2.14
C ARG A 25 -8.41 12.51 2.09
N VAL A 26 -8.91 11.78 1.10
CA VAL A 26 -10.36 11.47 0.99
C VAL A 26 -10.78 10.58 2.14
N LEU A 27 -10.02 9.53 2.42
CA LEU A 27 -10.30 8.62 3.54
C LEU A 27 -10.21 9.31 4.91
N LEU A 28 -9.20 10.17 5.11
CA LEU A 28 -9.06 10.96 6.34
C LEU A 28 -10.26 11.90 6.55
N ASN A 29 -10.74 12.58 5.51
CA ASN A 29 -11.93 13.42 5.59
C ASN A 29 -13.19 12.61 5.92
N GLN A 30 -13.36 11.43 5.30
CA GLN A 30 -14.48 10.54 5.60
C GLN A 30 -14.45 10.02 7.05
N ALA A 31 -13.26 9.83 7.64
CA ALA A 31 -13.14 9.51 9.06
C ALA A 31 -13.54 10.71 9.94
N LEU A 32 -13.18 11.95 9.56
CA LEU A 32 -13.59 13.18 10.26
C LEU A 32 -15.11 13.42 10.17
N GLU A 33 -15.75 12.96 9.11
CA GLU A 33 -17.22 12.99 8.95
C GLU A 33 -17.93 11.84 9.70
N GLY A 34 -17.17 10.95 10.34
CA GLY A 34 -17.72 9.81 11.09
C GLY A 34 -18.22 8.67 10.20
N ARG A 35 -17.84 8.63 8.92
CA ARG A 35 -18.20 7.57 8.00
C ARG A 35 -17.50 6.25 8.33
N TYR A 36 -16.27 6.36 8.84
CA TYR A 36 -15.44 5.23 9.29
C TYR A 36 -14.94 5.48 10.70
N ASP A 37 -14.94 4.45 11.54
CA ASP A 37 -14.35 4.51 12.87
C ASP A 37 -12.83 4.78 12.79
N MET A 38 -12.17 4.18 11.80
CA MET A 38 -10.73 4.35 11.52
C MET A 38 -10.40 4.03 10.06
N VAL A 39 -9.28 4.57 9.60
CA VAL A 39 -8.82 4.41 8.22
C VAL A 39 -7.34 4.07 8.16
N PHE A 40 -6.98 3.23 7.18
CA PHE A 40 -5.60 2.94 6.81
C PHE A 40 -5.19 3.85 5.66
N THR A 41 -4.11 4.58 5.83
CA THR A 41 -3.67 5.60 4.86
C THR A 41 -2.15 5.62 4.72
N SER A 42 -1.64 6.28 3.68
CA SER A 42 -0.20 6.52 3.50
C SER A 42 0.26 7.89 4.01
N LEU A 43 -0.67 8.69 4.51
CA LEU A 43 -0.39 9.97 5.14
C LEU A 43 -1.03 9.97 6.53
N PRO A 44 -0.40 10.56 7.54
CA PRO A 44 -1.03 10.76 8.83
C PRO A 44 -2.17 11.78 8.70
N GLY A 45 -3.13 11.70 9.59
CA GLY A 45 -4.13 12.76 9.77
C GLY A 45 -3.53 13.99 10.43
N ASP A 46 -4.27 15.12 10.35
CA ASP A 46 -3.90 16.34 11.06
C ASP A 46 -3.91 16.09 12.59
N PRO A 47 -2.79 16.29 13.29
CA PRO A 47 -2.67 16.00 14.71
C PRO A 47 -3.61 16.85 15.59
N PHE A 48 -4.19 17.94 15.10
CA PHE A 48 -5.20 18.72 15.85
C PHE A 48 -6.53 17.99 15.96
N CYS A 49 -6.97 17.29 14.90
CA CYS A 49 -8.29 16.65 14.85
C CYS A 49 -8.24 15.12 14.74
N MET A 50 -7.06 14.52 14.52
CA MET A 50 -6.89 13.08 14.38
C MET A 50 -5.78 12.52 15.27
N GLU A 51 -5.94 11.25 15.65
CA GLU A 51 -4.86 10.43 16.16
C GLU A 51 -4.38 9.50 15.04
N SER A 52 -3.07 9.45 14.85
CA SER A 52 -2.45 8.60 13.84
C SER A 52 -1.17 7.98 14.38
N PHE A 53 -0.92 6.72 14.06
CA PHE A 53 0.38 6.12 14.27
C PHE A 53 0.79 5.30 13.04
N SER A 54 2.09 5.24 12.78
CA SER A 54 2.65 4.39 11.74
C SER A 54 2.70 2.95 12.22
N PHE A 55 2.28 1.99 11.39
CA PHE A 55 2.26 0.58 11.78
C PHE A 55 3.02 -0.34 10.82
N ALA A 56 3.36 0.13 9.63
CA ALA A 56 4.12 -0.63 8.64
C ALA A 56 4.83 0.30 7.65
N GLN A 57 5.92 -0.20 7.09
CA GLN A 57 6.65 0.45 6.01
C GLN A 57 7.02 -0.61 4.95
N PRO A 58 6.01 -1.20 4.27
CA PRO A 58 6.31 -2.17 3.23
C PRO A 58 7.16 -1.52 2.13
N PRO A 59 8.25 -2.18 1.70
CA PRO A 59 9.00 -1.72 0.56
C PRO A 59 8.15 -1.88 -0.70
N PHE A 60 8.44 -1.06 -1.71
CA PHE A 60 8.02 -1.36 -3.07
C PHE A 60 9.08 -2.22 -3.74
N ILE A 61 8.64 -3.10 -4.60
CA ILE A 61 9.46 -4.05 -5.35
C ILE A 61 9.12 -3.93 -6.83
N ALA A 62 10.03 -4.40 -7.68
CA ALA A 62 9.73 -4.60 -9.09
C ALA A 62 9.30 -6.06 -9.30
N ALA A 63 8.08 -6.24 -9.81
CA ALA A 63 7.53 -7.53 -10.17
C ALA A 63 7.66 -7.75 -11.68
N VAL A 64 8.27 -8.86 -12.08
CA VAL A 64 8.49 -9.23 -13.48
C VAL A 64 8.17 -10.72 -13.70
N SER A 65 7.94 -11.13 -14.95
CA SER A 65 7.82 -12.56 -15.25
C SER A 65 9.14 -13.30 -14.99
N PRO A 66 9.11 -14.62 -14.71
CA PRO A 66 10.34 -15.42 -14.54
C PRO A 66 11.26 -15.39 -15.77
N ASP A 67 10.72 -15.17 -16.96
CA ASP A 67 11.48 -15.12 -18.23
C ASP A 67 11.97 -13.70 -18.58
N HIS A 68 11.71 -12.71 -17.73
CA HIS A 68 12.13 -11.34 -17.99
C HIS A 68 13.66 -11.19 -17.94
N PRO A 69 14.30 -10.36 -18.80
CA PRO A 69 15.76 -10.18 -18.80
C PRO A 69 16.37 -9.82 -17.45
N LEU A 70 15.62 -9.16 -16.56
CA LEU A 70 16.05 -8.82 -15.21
C LEU A 70 15.82 -9.94 -14.18
N ALA A 71 15.13 -11.03 -14.52
CA ALA A 71 14.74 -12.07 -13.56
C ALA A 71 15.92 -12.82 -12.93
N GLY A 72 17.10 -12.74 -13.52
CA GLY A 72 18.34 -13.31 -12.95
C GLY A 72 18.91 -12.53 -11.77
N LYS A 73 18.34 -11.36 -11.43
CA LYS A 73 18.78 -10.51 -10.32
C LYS A 73 17.87 -10.70 -9.11
N ASP A 74 18.38 -10.35 -7.92
CA ASP A 74 17.59 -10.26 -6.69
C ASP A 74 17.32 -8.81 -6.31
N GLU A 75 18.22 -7.91 -6.69
CA GLU A 75 18.14 -6.48 -6.41
C GLU A 75 18.39 -5.68 -7.68
N ILE A 76 17.74 -4.53 -7.80
CA ILE A 76 17.88 -3.64 -8.94
C ILE A 76 17.62 -2.19 -8.55
N SER A 77 18.26 -1.24 -9.23
CA SER A 77 17.89 0.16 -9.13
C SER A 77 16.68 0.47 -10.01
N LEU A 78 15.93 1.49 -9.66
CA LEU A 78 14.79 1.90 -10.49
C LEU A 78 15.21 2.34 -11.90
N CYS A 79 16.44 2.88 -12.05
CA CYS A 79 16.99 3.26 -13.35
C CYS A 79 17.13 2.07 -14.32
N GLU A 80 17.42 0.88 -13.81
CA GLU A 80 17.59 -0.32 -14.64
C GLU A 80 16.27 -0.79 -15.26
N THR A 81 15.13 -0.36 -14.71
CA THR A 81 13.81 -0.71 -15.23
C THR A 81 13.42 0.11 -16.46
N LEU A 82 14.05 1.28 -16.68
CA LEU A 82 13.63 2.29 -17.67
C LEU A 82 13.68 1.80 -19.12
N SER A 83 14.50 0.78 -19.41
CA SER A 83 14.62 0.20 -20.75
C SER A 83 13.47 -0.75 -21.12
N PHE A 84 12.54 -0.99 -20.21
CA PHE A 84 11.45 -1.94 -20.38
C PHE A 84 10.08 -1.25 -20.28
N PRO A 85 9.03 -1.83 -20.85
CA PRO A 85 7.67 -1.34 -20.68
C PRO A 85 7.20 -1.50 -19.25
N HIS A 86 6.44 -0.51 -18.73
CA HIS A 86 5.90 -0.53 -17.39
C HIS A 86 4.38 -0.66 -17.38
N ILE A 87 3.90 -1.32 -16.34
CA ILE A 87 2.49 -1.46 -15.98
C ILE A 87 2.26 -0.57 -14.75
N PHE A 88 1.45 0.46 -14.92
CA PHE A 88 1.18 1.44 -13.88
C PHE A 88 -0.25 1.31 -13.34
N LEU A 89 -0.44 1.75 -12.10
CA LEU A 89 -1.79 1.97 -11.58
C LEU A 89 -2.37 3.29 -12.11
N SER A 90 -3.69 3.38 -12.15
CA SER A 90 -4.39 4.58 -12.61
C SER A 90 -4.05 5.80 -11.75
N ARG A 91 -4.15 6.99 -12.32
CA ARG A 91 -3.87 8.25 -11.62
C ARG A 91 -4.78 8.53 -10.41
N LYS A 92 -5.86 7.77 -10.27
CA LYS A 92 -6.76 7.84 -9.11
C LYS A 92 -6.21 7.09 -7.90
N SER A 93 -5.22 6.22 -8.09
CA SER A 93 -4.64 5.42 -7.01
C SER A 93 -3.58 6.19 -6.23
N GLY A 94 -3.64 6.11 -4.91
CA GLY A 94 -2.58 6.60 -4.02
C GLY A 94 -1.25 5.83 -4.17
N LEU A 95 -1.28 4.60 -4.69
CA LEU A 95 -0.08 3.83 -5.03
C LEU A 95 0.61 4.43 -6.26
N ARG A 96 -0.16 4.87 -7.27
CA ARG A 96 0.36 5.57 -8.44
C ARG A 96 1.15 6.83 -8.06
N ALA A 97 0.61 7.65 -7.19
CA ALA A 97 1.28 8.87 -6.75
C ALA A 97 2.64 8.56 -6.07
N PHE A 98 2.75 7.45 -5.35
CA PHE A 98 4.01 7.03 -4.76
C PHE A 98 5.00 6.52 -5.82
N THR A 99 4.56 5.71 -6.77
CA THR A 99 5.41 5.24 -7.87
C THR A 99 5.90 6.42 -8.73
N ASP A 100 5.01 7.36 -9.06
CA ASP A 100 5.40 8.60 -9.76
C ASP A 100 6.48 9.38 -8.98
N HIS A 101 6.36 9.44 -7.63
CA HIS A 101 7.35 10.09 -6.79
C HIS A 101 8.72 9.40 -6.85
N LEU A 102 8.77 8.06 -6.85
CA LEU A 102 10.03 7.33 -7.01
C LEU A 102 10.72 7.67 -8.35
N PHE A 103 9.98 7.68 -9.45
CA PHE A 103 10.53 8.07 -10.76
C PHE A 103 10.92 9.55 -10.82
N TYR A 104 10.18 10.42 -10.15
CA TYR A 104 10.54 11.83 -10.04
C TYR A 104 11.89 12.03 -9.33
N GLN A 105 12.20 11.25 -8.28
CA GLN A 105 13.48 11.33 -7.56
C GLN A 105 14.68 10.99 -8.45
N ILE A 106 14.52 10.09 -9.42
CA ILE A 106 15.58 9.78 -10.40
C ILE A 106 15.55 10.67 -11.65
N GLY A 107 14.62 11.66 -11.71
CA GLY A 107 14.54 12.65 -12.79
C GLY A 107 14.10 12.10 -14.14
N THR A 108 13.56 10.88 -14.20
CA THR A 108 13.18 10.23 -15.46
C THR A 108 11.95 9.36 -15.26
N PHE A 109 11.08 9.28 -16.29
CA PHE A 109 9.88 8.46 -16.27
C PHE A 109 9.97 7.34 -17.30
N PRO A 110 9.45 6.14 -16.98
CA PRO A 110 9.47 5.01 -17.89
C PRO A 110 8.40 5.13 -18.98
N SER A 111 8.51 4.28 -20.00
CA SER A 111 7.43 4.08 -20.97
C SER A 111 6.29 3.28 -20.31
N ILE A 112 5.14 3.91 -20.14
CA ILE A 112 3.94 3.27 -19.60
C ILE A 112 3.19 2.60 -20.75
N SER A 113 3.15 1.28 -20.76
CA SER A 113 2.46 0.50 -21.81
C SER A 113 1.07 0.05 -21.39
N TYR A 114 0.84 -0.11 -20.09
CA TYR A 114 -0.45 -0.52 -19.55
C TYR A 114 -0.78 0.27 -18.30
N GLU A 115 -2.08 0.54 -18.12
CA GLU A 115 -2.61 1.19 -16.92
C GLU A 115 -3.82 0.40 -16.41
N THR A 116 -3.87 0.13 -15.10
CA THR A 116 -4.94 -0.62 -14.44
C THR A 116 -5.34 0.05 -13.12
N GLU A 117 -6.51 -0.26 -12.58
CA GLU A 117 -6.95 0.28 -11.30
C GLU A 117 -6.49 -0.56 -10.10
N GLU A 118 -6.23 -1.87 -10.32
CA GLU A 118 -5.95 -2.83 -9.26
C GLU A 118 -4.51 -3.35 -9.33
N ASP A 119 -3.86 -3.40 -8.18
CA ASP A 119 -2.47 -3.85 -8.06
C ASP A 119 -2.28 -5.34 -8.41
N PHE A 120 -3.26 -6.19 -8.06
CA PHE A 120 -3.22 -7.61 -8.42
C PHE A 120 -3.37 -7.85 -9.94
N VAL A 121 -4.08 -6.96 -10.65
CA VAL A 121 -4.16 -6.99 -12.12
C VAL A 121 -2.82 -6.58 -12.72
N ALA A 122 -2.17 -5.55 -12.16
CA ALA A 122 -0.82 -5.16 -12.58
C ALA A 122 0.17 -6.31 -12.38
N ALA A 123 0.10 -7.01 -11.24
CA ALA A 123 0.91 -8.19 -10.97
C ALA A 123 0.64 -9.33 -11.96
N GLY A 124 -0.63 -9.59 -12.30
CA GLY A 124 -1.03 -10.59 -13.30
C GLY A 124 -0.47 -10.28 -14.69
N LEU A 125 -0.51 -9.02 -15.11
CA LEU A 125 0.08 -8.59 -16.37
C LEU A 125 1.61 -8.75 -16.36
N ALA A 126 2.27 -8.42 -15.24
CA ALA A 126 3.71 -8.63 -15.10
C ALA A 126 4.09 -10.12 -15.16
N SER A 127 3.33 -10.98 -14.48
CA SER A 127 3.48 -12.45 -14.53
C SER A 127 3.35 -12.99 -15.98
N ALA A 128 2.43 -12.43 -16.75
CA ALA A 128 2.21 -12.77 -18.15
C ALA A 128 3.26 -12.16 -19.13
N GLY A 129 4.27 -11.42 -18.62
CA GLY A 129 5.36 -10.88 -19.42
C GLY A 129 5.05 -9.57 -20.16
N PHE A 130 3.98 -8.85 -19.78
CA PHE A 130 3.61 -7.59 -20.43
C PHE A 130 4.47 -6.39 -20.00
N GLY A 131 5.34 -6.54 -19.01
CA GLY A 131 6.22 -5.49 -18.55
C GLY A 131 6.54 -5.58 -17.05
N ILE A 132 7.04 -4.49 -16.50
CA ILE A 132 7.43 -4.37 -15.09
C ILE A 132 6.32 -3.65 -14.31
N ALA A 133 5.91 -4.20 -13.18
CA ALA A 133 5.04 -3.53 -12.22
C ALA A 133 5.82 -3.16 -10.96
N ILE A 134 5.78 -1.89 -10.54
CA ILE A 134 6.33 -1.42 -9.26
C ILE A 134 5.20 -1.39 -8.24
N LEU A 135 5.24 -2.33 -7.29
CA LEU A 135 4.14 -2.62 -6.37
C LEU A 135 4.66 -2.71 -4.92
N PRO A 136 3.80 -2.45 -3.91
CA PRO A 136 4.15 -2.79 -2.53
C PRO A 136 4.36 -4.30 -2.40
N ASP A 137 5.32 -4.71 -1.58
CA ASP A 137 5.54 -6.13 -1.30
C ASP A 137 4.39 -6.71 -0.46
N HIS A 138 3.47 -7.35 -1.15
CA HIS A 138 2.31 -8.02 -0.54
C HIS A 138 2.48 -9.53 -0.56
N PRO A 139 2.02 -10.25 0.49
CA PRO A 139 2.12 -11.72 0.56
C PRO A 139 1.53 -12.46 -0.65
N PHE A 140 0.51 -11.91 -1.30
CA PHE A 140 -0.10 -12.56 -2.47
C PHE A 140 0.83 -12.59 -3.68
N LEU A 141 1.76 -11.63 -3.83
CA LEU A 141 2.72 -11.61 -4.93
C LEU A 141 3.64 -12.84 -4.90
N HIS A 142 3.98 -13.31 -3.69
CA HIS A 142 4.81 -14.50 -3.48
C HIS A 142 4.10 -15.82 -3.82
N THR A 143 2.80 -15.77 -4.13
CA THR A 143 2.01 -16.95 -4.58
C THR A 143 1.79 -16.97 -6.09
N MET A 144 2.23 -15.93 -6.78
CA MET A 144 2.12 -15.80 -8.24
C MET A 144 3.41 -16.25 -8.92
N ASP A 145 3.32 -16.57 -10.20
CA ASP A 145 4.49 -16.87 -11.02
C ASP A 145 5.20 -15.57 -11.42
N LEU A 146 5.95 -15.02 -10.45
CA LEU A 146 6.66 -13.75 -10.55
C LEU A 146 8.08 -13.88 -10.00
N LYS A 147 9.01 -13.19 -10.61
CA LYS A 147 10.25 -12.82 -9.97
C LYS A 147 10.08 -11.44 -9.34
N LEU A 148 10.28 -11.38 -8.03
CA LEU A 148 10.20 -10.17 -7.23
C LEU A 148 11.61 -9.65 -6.98
N LEU A 149 11.88 -8.42 -7.38
CA LEU A 149 13.19 -7.77 -7.31
C LEU A 149 13.15 -6.65 -6.29
N THR A 150 14.07 -6.67 -5.34
CA THR A 150 14.21 -5.59 -4.35
C THR A 150 14.69 -4.32 -5.05
N LEU A 151 14.02 -3.20 -4.82
CA LEU A 151 14.48 -1.89 -5.27
C LEU A 151 15.51 -1.35 -4.27
N THR A 152 16.68 -0.98 -4.76
CA THR A 152 17.78 -0.44 -3.92
C THR A 152 17.82 1.08 -3.88
N ASP A 153 17.34 1.74 -4.94
CA ASP A 153 17.43 3.18 -5.13
C ASP A 153 16.33 3.67 -6.09
N PRO A 154 15.57 4.72 -5.77
CA PRO A 154 15.50 5.44 -4.47
C PRO A 154 14.86 4.59 -3.35
N ASP A 155 14.89 5.07 -2.08
CA ASP A 155 14.29 4.33 -0.95
C ASP A 155 12.81 4.01 -1.24
N PRO A 156 12.45 2.73 -1.41
CA PRO A 156 11.13 2.33 -1.87
C PRO A 156 10.10 2.17 -0.74
N LYS A 157 10.39 2.68 0.46
CA LYS A 157 9.52 2.48 1.62
C LYS A 157 8.38 3.50 1.66
N ARG A 158 7.17 3.00 1.82
CA ARG A 158 5.97 3.82 1.99
C ARG A 158 5.37 3.56 3.36
N THR A 159 5.31 4.60 4.20
CA THR A 159 4.73 4.46 5.53
C THR A 159 3.21 4.28 5.45
N ALA A 160 2.69 3.31 6.19
CA ALA A 160 1.27 3.10 6.40
C ALA A 160 0.87 3.55 7.81
N TYR A 161 -0.23 4.28 7.89
CA TYR A 161 -0.78 4.83 9.12
C TYR A 161 -2.16 4.26 9.40
N LEU A 162 -2.45 4.04 10.67
CA LEU A 162 -3.80 3.86 11.19
C LEU A 162 -4.23 5.17 11.84
N SER A 163 -5.33 5.75 11.37
CA SER A 163 -5.81 7.05 11.80
C SER A 163 -7.28 6.99 12.22
N LEU A 164 -7.65 7.78 13.22
CA LEU A 164 -9.02 7.98 13.68
C LEU A 164 -9.26 9.45 14.06
N ALA A 165 -10.50 9.91 13.97
CA ALA A 165 -10.91 11.26 14.35
C ALA A 165 -11.05 11.37 15.89
N LYS A 166 -10.54 12.47 16.49
CA LYS A 166 -10.56 12.67 17.95
C LYS A 166 -11.97 13.01 18.49
N GLU A 167 -12.70 13.85 17.76
CA GLU A 167 -13.97 14.40 18.22
C GLU A 167 -15.20 13.55 17.88
N ILE A 168 -15.02 12.52 17.06
CA ILE A 168 -16.12 11.62 16.71
C ILE A 168 -16.32 10.59 17.82
N LYS A 169 -17.57 10.51 18.31
CA LYS A 169 -17.96 9.50 19.30
C LYS A 169 -17.81 8.10 18.68
N ARG A 170 -16.89 7.33 19.21
CA ARG A 170 -16.59 5.97 18.76
C ARG A 170 -17.33 4.92 19.58
N SER A 171 -17.49 3.76 18.98
CA SER A 171 -17.88 2.56 19.71
C SER A 171 -16.72 2.08 20.60
N LYS A 172 -17.03 1.46 21.74
CA LYS A 172 -16.00 0.80 22.57
C LYS A 172 -15.23 -0.27 21.80
N ALA A 173 -15.86 -0.87 20.80
CA ALA A 173 -15.23 -1.86 19.92
C ALA A 173 -14.09 -1.23 19.09
N ALA A 174 -14.33 -0.05 18.53
CA ALA A 174 -13.32 0.69 17.77
C ALA A 174 -12.16 1.14 18.67
N GLU A 175 -12.47 1.65 19.89
CA GLU A 175 -11.44 2.03 20.87
C GLU A 175 -10.55 0.84 21.22
N TYR A 176 -11.11 -0.31 21.56
CA TYR A 176 -10.36 -1.52 21.92
C TYR A 176 -9.49 -2.01 20.77
N PHE A 177 -9.99 -1.94 19.54
CA PHE A 177 -9.20 -2.37 18.39
C PHE A 177 -8.04 -1.40 18.11
N TYR A 178 -8.28 -0.10 18.20
CA TYR A 178 -7.24 0.92 18.02
C TYR A 178 -6.12 0.78 19.04
N GLU A 179 -6.47 0.66 20.33
CA GLU A 179 -5.51 0.46 21.41
C GLU A 179 -4.68 -0.83 21.20
N PHE A 180 -5.35 -1.92 20.85
CA PHE A 180 -4.68 -3.18 20.56
C PHE A 180 -3.68 -3.05 19.40
N CYS A 181 -4.05 -2.33 18.33
CA CYS A 181 -3.14 -2.07 17.22
C CYS A 181 -1.97 -1.21 17.65
N ARG A 182 -2.22 -0.14 18.40
CA ARG A 182 -1.18 0.77 18.87
C ARG A 182 -0.15 0.06 19.77
N GLU A 183 -0.59 -0.79 20.70
CA GLU A 183 0.30 -1.52 21.60
C GLU A 183 1.20 -2.55 20.90
N ARG A 184 0.78 -3.05 19.72
CA ARG A 184 1.48 -4.15 19.04
C ARG A 184 2.21 -3.76 17.77
N LEU A 185 1.83 -2.65 17.16
CA LEU A 185 2.29 -2.26 15.83
C LEU A 185 2.98 -0.89 15.80
N ALA A 186 2.81 -0.05 16.84
CA ALA A 186 3.45 1.26 16.92
C ALA A 186 4.90 1.20 17.41
#